data_dd72639ce3e7360cf9e2c776a360d8b6
#
_entry.id   dd72639ce3e7360cf9e2c776a360d8b6
#
_cell.length_a   1.000
_cell.length_b   1.000
_cell.length_c   1.000
_cell.angle_alpha   90.00
_cell.angle_beta   90.00
_cell.angle_gamma   90.00
#
_symmetry.space_group_name_H-M   'P 1'
#
loop_
_entity.id
_entity.type
_entity.pdbx_description
1 polymer ?
#
loop_
_entity_poly.entity_id
_entity_poly.type
_entity_poly.pdbx_seq_one_letter_code
_entity_poly.pdbx_strand_id
1 'polypeptide(L)'
;MSRGLGDVYKRQELETGNVIVKRFEGLNPVHTPGVLVKNHGPFSWGKDAYDAVHNAVVMEQVAKMASIAYAVNPNLTMNPLLIEKHFSRKHGPNAYYGQK
;
A
#
# COMPACT_ATOMS: atom_id res chain seq x y z
N MET A 1 -20.56 -7.53 -32.50
CA MET A 1 -20.58 -6.14 -32.01
C MET A 1 -19.29 -5.85 -31.26
N SER A 2 -18.62 -4.84 -31.68
CA SER A 2 -17.39 -4.43 -31.00
C SER A 2 -17.72 -3.61 -29.76
N ARG A 3 -16.96 -3.84 -28.71
CA ARG A 3 -17.01 -2.97 -27.54
C ARG A 3 -16.14 -1.75 -27.77
N GLY A 4 -16.60 -0.61 -27.29
CA GLY A 4 -15.79 0.57 -27.29
C GLY A 4 -14.59 0.40 -26.34
N LEU A 5 -13.54 1.15 -26.62
CA LEU A 5 -12.33 1.14 -25.81
C LEU A 5 -12.65 1.53 -24.34
N GLY A 6 -13.61 2.44 -24.14
CA GLY A 6 -14.04 2.84 -22.82
C GLY A 6 -14.64 1.70 -21.99
N ASP A 7 -15.37 0.78 -22.62
CA ASP A 7 -15.95 -0.36 -21.92
C ASP A 7 -14.87 -1.34 -21.46
N VAL A 8 -13.81 -1.52 -22.26
CA VAL A 8 -12.68 -2.36 -21.91
C VAL A 8 -11.96 -1.78 -20.70
N TYR A 9 -11.70 -0.48 -20.69
CA TYR A 9 -11.04 0.19 -19.57
C TYR A 9 -11.88 0.15 -18.29
N LYS A 10 -13.19 0.37 -18.40
CA LYS A 10 -14.09 0.28 -17.24
C LYS A 10 -14.06 -1.11 -16.61
N ARG A 11 -14.03 -2.14 -17.45
CA ARG A 11 -13.94 -3.52 -16.96
C ARG A 11 -12.62 -3.77 -16.25
N GLN A 12 -11.52 -3.29 -16.82
CA GLN A 12 -10.19 -3.44 -16.22
C GLN A 12 -10.12 -2.74 -14.86
N GLU A 13 -10.67 -1.53 -14.75
CA GLU A 13 -10.71 -0.80 -13.49
C GLU A 13 -11.53 -1.54 -12.44
N LEU A 14 -12.68 -2.08 -12.82
CA LEU A 14 -13.51 -2.86 -11.90
C LEU A 14 -12.80 -4.12 -11.44
N GLU A 15 -12.18 -4.85 -12.35
CA GLU A 15 -11.43 -6.06 -12.02
C GLU A 15 -10.25 -5.75 -11.10
N THR A 16 -9.53 -4.67 -11.36
CA THR A 16 -8.44 -4.22 -10.52
C THR A 16 -8.92 -3.91 -9.11
N GLY A 17 -10.03 -3.18 -8.98
CA GLY A 17 -10.64 -2.89 -7.69
C GLY A 17 -11.03 -4.15 -6.94
N ASN A 18 -11.64 -5.10 -7.63
CA ASN A 18 -12.04 -6.37 -7.03
C ASN A 18 -10.85 -7.18 -6.54
N VAL A 19 -9.76 -7.19 -7.30
CA VAL A 19 -8.52 -7.87 -6.89
C VAL A 19 -7.95 -7.25 -5.63
N ILE A 20 -7.93 -5.92 -5.53
CA ILE A 20 -7.45 -5.21 -4.35
C ILE A 20 -8.31 -5.54 -3.14
N VAL A 21 -9.62 -5.46 -3.28
CA VAL A 21 -10.55 -5.76 -2.18
C VAL A 21 -10.35 -7.19 -1.69
N LYS A 22 -10.25 -8.13 -2.61
CA LYS A 22 -10.04 -9.54 -2.26
C LYS A 22 -8.73 -9.75 -1.54
N ARG A 23 -7.66 -9.11 -2.00
CA ARG A 23 -6.33 -9.24 -1.37
C ARG A 23 -6.33 -8.71 0.06
N PHE A 24 -7.16 -7.72 0.34
CA PHE A 24 -7.24 -7.12 1.67
C PHE A 24 -8.23 -7.80 2.61
N GLU A 25 -8.87 -8.88 2.18
CA GLU A 25 -9.62 -9.71 3.11
C GLU A 25 -8.67 -10.24 4.19
N GLY A 26 -8.96 -9.94 5.45
CA GLY A 26 -8.10 -10.30 6.56
C GLY A 26 -6.91 -9.37 6.80
N LEU A 27 -6.73 -8.35 5.98
CA LEU A 27 -5.71 -7.32 6.19
C LEU A 27 -6.36 -6.01 6.63
N ASN A 28 -5.63 -5.22 7.40
CA ASN A 28 -6.09 -3.91 7.81
C ASN A 28 -5.57 -2.85 6.84
N PRO A 29 -6.42 -2.21 6.03
CA PRO A 29 -5.97 -1.22 5.06
C PRO A 29 -5.43 0.06 5.69
N VAL A 30 -5.72 0.32 6.96
CA VAL A 30 -5.13 1.46 7.68
C VAL A 30 -3.67 1.17 8.01
N HIS A 31 -3.35 -0.07 8.39
CA HIS A 31 -1.98 -0.49 8.66
C HIS A 31 -1.15 -0.63 7.38
N THR A 32 -1.81 -0.95 6.28
CA THR A 32 -1.16 -1.16 4.99
C THR A 32 -1.89 -0.31 3.95
N PRO A 33 -1.53 0.98 3.82
CA PRO A 33 -2.30 1.92 3.00
C PRO A 33 -1.90 1.93 1.53
N GLY A 34 -1.48 0.81 0.99
CA GLY A 34 -1.11 0.70 -0.40
C GLY A 34 -0.92 -0.74 -0.84
N VAL A 35 -0.82 -0.93 -2.14
CA VAL A 35 -0.66 -2.24 -2.75
C VAL A 35 -0.02 -2.11 -4.13
N LEU A 36 0.71 -3.14 -4.54
CA LEU A 36 1.19 -3.27 -5.90
C LEU A 36 0.28 -4.24 -6.65
N VAL A 37 -0.24 -3.81 -7.79
CA VAL A 37 -1.06 -4.67 -8.63
C VAL A 37 -0.27 -5.04 -9.89
N LYS A 38 -0.13 -6.33 -10.13
CA LYS A 38 0.61 -6.84 -11.28
C LYS A 38 0.07 -6.24 -12.57
N ASN A 39 0.98 -5.74 -13.41
CA ASN A 39 0.70 -5.12 -14.71
C ASN A 39 0.01 -3.76 -14.63
N HIS A 40 -0.24 -3.24 -13.45
CA HIS A 40 -0.88 -1.92 -13.28
C HIS A 40 0.01 -0.95 -12.52
N GLY A 41 0.64 -1.40 -11.45
CA GLY A 41 1.53 -0.57 -10.66
C GLY A 41 1.04 -0.35 -9.24
N PRO A 42 1.54 0.70 -8.56
CA PRO A 42 1.19 0.95 -7.18
C PRO A 42 -0.14 1.69 -7.03
N PHE A 43 -0.87 1.33 -5.99
CA PHE A 43 -2.07 2.03 -5.54
C PHE A 43 -1.89 2.39 -4.08
N SER A 44 -2.28 3.60 -3.71
CA SER A 44 -2.26 4.04 -2.33
C SER A 44 -3.56 4.76 -1.98
N TRP A 45 -3.84 4.85 -0.69
CA TRP A 45 -5.03 5.52 -0.19
C TRP A 45 -4.75 6.14 1.16
N GLY A 46 -5.73 6.85 1.69
CA GLY A 46 -5.65 7.49 2.98
C GLY A 46 -7.00 8.09 3.35
N LYS A 47 -7.05 8.80 4.45
CA LYS A 47 -8.29 9.44 4.92
C LYS A 47 -8.74 10.60 4.01
N ASP A 48 -7.81 11.14 3.21
CA ASP A 48 -8.07 12.19 2.23
C ASP A 48 -7.01 12.13 1.14
N ALA A 49 -7.12 13.00 0.13
CA ALA A 49 -6.20 13.01 -1.00
C ALA A 49 -4.76 13.33 -0.58
N TYR A 50 -4.58 14.25 0.36
CA TYR A 50 -3.26 14.60 0.86
C TYR A 50 -2.58 13.38 1.51
N ASP A 51 -3.31 12.68 2.35
CA ASP A 51 -2.82 11.48 3.03
C ASP A 51 -2.50 10.36 2.05
N ALA A 52 -3.34 10.18 1.02
CA ALA A 52 -3.09 9.20 -0.02
C ALA A 52 -1.79 9.48 -0.79
N VAL A 53 -1.54 10.75 -1.12
CA VAL A 53 -0.30 11.16 -1.79
C VAL A 53 0.90 10.97 -0.87
N HIS A 54 0.77 11.33 0.40
CA HIS A 54 1.83 11.09 1.39
C HIS A 54 2.18 9.60 1.47
N ASN A 55 1.16 8.74 1.53
CA ASN A 55 1.37 7.30 1.57
C ASN A 55 2.02 6.77 0.28
N ALA A 56 1.72 7.36 -0.87
CA ALA A 56 2.37 7.00 -2.13
C ALA A 56 3.87 7.32 -2.09
N VAL A 57 4.24 8.49 -1.56
CA VAL A 57 5.64 8.88 -1.43
C VAL A 57 6.38 7.95 -0.47
N VAL A 58 5.78 7.65 0.66
CA VAL A 58 6.36 6.72 1.65
C VAL A 58 6.52 5.33 1.03
N MET A 59 5.51 4.87 0.30
CA MET A 59 5.51 3.57 -0.37
C MET A 59 6.69 3.45 -1.34
N GLU A 60 6.95 4.49 -2.12
CA GLU A 60 8.07 4.50 -3.05
C GLU A 60 9.41 4.46 -2.32
N GLN A 61 9.57 5.24 -1.26
CA GLN A 61 10.80 5.25 -0.48
C GLN A 61 11.03 3.91 0.22
N VAL A 62 9.98 3.32 0.77
CA VAL A 62 10.07 2.01 1.43
C VAL A 62 10.41 0.92 0.40
N ALA A 63 9.82 0.96 -0.79
CA ALA A 63 10.14 0.02 -1.85
C ALA A 63 11.59 0.12 -2.27
N LYS A 64 12.12 1.33 -2.36
CA LYS A 64 13.51 1.59 -2.70
C LYS A 64 14.45 1.02 -1.63
N MET A 65 14.16 1.28 -0.36
CA MET A 65 14.94 0.73 0.74
C MET A 65 14.85 -0.79 0.80
N ALA A 66 13.67 -1.34 0.58
CA ALA A 66 13.46 -2.79 0.56
C ALA A 66 14.24 -3.46 -0.57
N SER A 67 14.29 -2.82 -1.75
CA SER A 67 15.06 -3.34 -2.89
C SER A 67 16.55 -3.42 -2.58
N ILE A 68 17.08 -2.40 -1.92
CA ILE A 68 18.49 -2.37 -1.52
C ILE A 68 18.77 -3.43 -0.48
N ALA A 69 17.93 -3.51 0.55
CA ALA A 69 18.07 -4.51 1.62
C ALA A 69 17.96 -5.94 1.08
N TYR A 70 17.02 -6.18 0.17
CA TYR A 70 16.83 -7.49 -0.44
C TYR A 70 18.03 -7.90 -1.30
N ALA A 71 18.66 -6.94 -1.97
CA ALA A 71 19.87 -7.21 -2.76
C ALA A 71 21.03 -7.67 -1.88
N VAL A 72 21.10 -7.14 -0.64
CA VAL A 72 22.12 -7.55 0.34
C VAL A 72 21.78 -8.90 0.95
N ASN A 73 20.53 -9.12 1.34
CA ASN A 73 20.07 -10.37 1.95
C ASN A 73 18.61 -10.66 1.59
N PRO A 74 18.34 -11.54 0.64
CA PRO A 74 16.97 -11.84 0.19
C PRO A 74 16.11 -12.57 1.22
N ASN A 75 16.70 -13.00 2.33
CA ASN A 75 15.98 -13.68 3.41
C ASN A 75 15.60 -12.76 4.56
N LEU A 76 15.79 -11.46 4.40
CA LEU A 76 15.39 -10.50 5.44
C LEU A 76 13.88 -10.47 5.62
N THR A 77 13.46 -10.51 6.88
CA THR A 77 12.07 -10.34 7.27
C THR A 77 12.01 -9.43 8.48
N MET A 78 10.90 -8.71 8.62
CA MET A 78 10.71 -7.85 9.78
C MET A 78 9.90 -8.59 10.84
N ASN A 79 10.34 -8.47 12.10
CA ASN A 79 9.61 -9.03 13.22
C ASN A 79 8.21 -8.38 13.31
N PRO A 80 7.12 -9.16 13.34
CA PRO A 80 5.77 -8.62 13.43
C PRO A 80 5.52 -7.72 14.63
N LEU A 81 6.15 -8.00 15.77
CA LEU A 81 6.03 -7.16 16.96
C LEU A 81 6.65 -5.78 16.73
N LEU A 82 7.73 -5.71 15.97
CA LEU A 82 8.38 -4.45 15.64
C LEU A 82 7.50 -3.61 14.71
N ILE A 83 6.84 -4.24 13.75
CA ILE A 83 5.89 -3.57 12.85
C ILE A 83 4.76 -2.94 13.66
N GLU A 84 4.17 -3.70 14.57
CA GLU A 84 3.09 -3.24 15.45
C GLU A 84 3.53 -2.07 16.33
N LYS A 85 4.73 -2.16 16.89
CA LYS A 85 5.29 -1.11 17.73
C LYS A 85 5.47 0.19 16.96
N HIS A 86 6.00 0.13 15.74
CA HIS A 86 6.19 1.33 14.91
C HIS A 86 4.85 1.95 14.50
N PHE A 87 3.87 1.13 14.16
CA PHE A 87 2.55 1.64 13.84
C PHE A 87 1.92 2.36 15.02
N SER A 88 2.00 1.77 16.22
CA SER A 88 1.45 2.36 17.43
C SER A 88 2.10 3.68 17.78
N ARG A 89 3.40 3.84 17.55
CA ARG A 89 4.10 5.11 17.76
C ARG A 89 3.59 6.22 16.85
N LYS A 90 3.19 5.90 15.64
CA LYS A 90 2.73 6.88 14.66
C LYS A 90 1.23 7.15 14.72
N HIS A 91 0.44 6.14 15.04
CA HIS A 91 -1.01 6.16 14.88
C HIS A 91 -1.80 5.76 16.12
N GLY A 92 -1.14 5.19 17.13
CA GLY A 92 -1.79 4.75 18.36
C GLY A 92 -2.11 5.88 19.33
N PRO A 93 -2.72 5.56 20.50
CA PRO A 93 -3.11 6.56 21.50
C PRO A 93 -1.95 7.41 22.04
N ASN A 94 -0.76 6.83 22.07
CA ASN A 94 0.45 7.52 22.54
C ASN A 94 1.37 7.93 21.39
N ALA A 95 0.81 8.13 20.21
CA ALA A 95 1.57 8.50 19.03
C ALA A 95 2.26 9.85 19.22
N TYR A 96 3.54 9.91 18.88
CA TYR A 96 4.33 11.12 18.95
C TYR A 96 5.13 11.37 17.67
N TYR A 97 5.25 10.37 16.84
CA TYR A 97 6.09 10.41 15.65
C TYR A 97 5.33 11.10 14.52
N GLY A 98 5.86 12.21 14.02
CA GLY A 98 5.18 12.97 12.99
C GLY A 98 3.97 13.77 13.49
N GLN A 99 3.73 13.77 14.79
CA GLN A 99 2.66 14.53 15.41
C GLN A 99 3.10 15.96 15.68
N LYS A 100 2.16 16.84 15.58
CA LYS A 100 2.36 18.22 16.01
C LYS A 100 1.40 18.55 17.12
#